data_18b59fc911bae98ffef4420033ece150
#
_entry.id   18b59fc911bae98ffef4420033ece150
#
_cell.length_a   1.000
_cell.length_b   1.000
_cell.length_c   1.000
_cell.angle_alpha   90.00
_cell.angle_beta   90.00
_cell.angle_gamma   90.00
#
_symmetry.space_group_name_H-M   'P 1'
#
loop_
_entity.id
_entity.type
_entity.pdbx_description
1 polymer ?
#
loop_
_entity_poly.entity_id
_entity_poly.type
_entity_poly.pdbx_seq_one_letter_code
_entity_poly.pdbx_strand_id
1 'polypeptide(L)'
;GRKEDWNIVYGREGKREENHMKYMEQIGMRSKAASRSIGLLGQNRRNEALKQAAKELKKQAAFLLEENQKDIANAREKGMKESLIDRLMLTRERIAGIADGLLQIADLEDPIGIVTDMKVRPNGLRIGKKRVPLGVVGIIYESRPNVTADAFGLCLKSGNAVILRGGSDCIFSNKAIVSVLRKALNATQIEEDAVILIENTDRAVAQEIMRTNTYIDVLIPRGGAGLIQTVVKNSTVPVRSEEHTSELQ
;
A
#
# COMPACT_ATOMS: atom_id res chain seq x y z
N GLY A 1 -17.18 34.43 28.69
CA GLY A 1 -17.08 32.96 28.73
C GLY A 1 -17.29 32.28 27.39
N ARG A 2 -18.03 32.86 26.39
CA ARG A 2 -18.33 32.16 25.12
C ARG A 2 -17.34 32.40 23.98
N LYS A 3 -16.51 33.43 24.02
CA LYS A 3 -15.53 33.71 22.93
C LYS A 3 -14.18 33.00 23.14
N GLU A 4 -13.84 32.65 24.36
CA GLU A 4 -12.58 31.95 24.67
C GLU A 4 -12.68 30.44 24.33
N ASP A 5 -13.85 29.83 24.48
CA ASP A 5 -14.07 28.41 24.14
C ASP A 5 -13.98 28.15 22.63
N TRP A 6 -14.42 29.08 21.79
CA TRP A 6 -14.35 28.98 20.34
C TRP A 6 -12.89 29.00 19.82
N ASN A 7 -12.06 29.89 20.34
CA ASN A 7 -10.66 29.98 19.92
C ASN A 7 -9.83 28.75 20.35
N ILE A 8 -10.18 28.11 21.49
CA ILE A 8 -9.49 26.91 21.95
C ILE A 8 -9.86 25.69 21.09
N VAL A 9 -11.13 25.55 20.68
CA VAL A 9 -11.59 24.43 19.85
C VAL A 9 -11.06 24.55 18.41
N TYR A 10 -11.24 25.70 17.76
CA TYR A 10 -10.73 25.93 16.40
C TYR A 10 -9.20 25.94 16.33
N GLY A 11 -8.52 26.44 17.34
CA GLY A 11 -7.06 26.41 17.41
C GLY A 11 -6.48 24.99 17.59
N ARG A 12 -7.20 24.08 18.25
CA ARG A 12 -6.79 22.67 18.39
C ARG A 12 -7.05 21.87 17.11
N GLU A 13 -8.18 22.09 16.45
CA GLU A 13 -8.51 21.45 15.18
C GLU A 13 -7.55 21.88 14.07
N GLY A 14 -7.28 23.17 13.90
CA GLY A 14 -6.32 23.66 12.91
C GLY A 14 -4.89 23.14 13.12
N LYS A 15 -4.41 23.05 14.37
CA LYS A 15 -3.10 22.43 14.66
C LYS A 15 -3.09 20.93 14.37
N ARG A 16 -4.21 20.23 14.57
CA ARG A 16 -4.34 18.80 14.29
C ARG A 16 -4.32 18.53 12.79
N GLU A 17 -5.03 19.32 12.00
CA GLU A 17 -5.02 19.25 10.53
C GLU A 17 -3.63 19.58 9.96
N GLU A 18 -2.96 20.61 10.47
CA GLU A 18 -1.59 20.95 10.08
C GLU A 18 -0.61 19.80 10.36
N ASN A 19 -0.75 19.14 11.51
CA ASN A 19 0.07 17.99 11.88
C ASN A 19 -0.20 16.78 10.95
N HIS A 20 -1.44 16.55 10.57
CA HIS A 20 -1.80 15.47 9.64
C HIS A 20 -1.24 15.74 8.23
N MET A 21 -1.33 16.96 7.73
CA MET A 21 -0.72 17.36 6.45
C MET A 21 0.80 17.18 6.46
N LYS A 22 1.49 17.65 7.50
CA LYS A 22 2.94 17.45 7.66
C LYS A 22 3.33 15.96 7.70
N TYR A 23 2.53 15.13 8.39
CA TYR A 23 2.74 13.69 8.45
C TYR A 23 2.62 13.04 7.07
N MET A 24 1.57 13.37 6.30
CA MET A 24 1.38 12.84 4.96
C MET A 24 2.40 13.36 3.96
N GLU A 25 2.82 14.61 4.09
CA GLU A 25 3.88 15.20 3.27
C GLU A 25 5.22 14.46 3.48
N GLN A 26 5.63 14.20 4.72
CA GLN A 26 6.84 13.44 5.02
C GLN A 26 6.81 12.03 4.44
N ILE A 27 5.68 11.32 4.60
CA ILE A 27 5.49 9.99 4.01
C ILE A 27 5.57 10.05 2.48
N GLY A 28 4.89 11.02 1.89
CA GLY A 28 4.86 11.22 0.45
C GLY A 28 6.24 11.50 -0.13
N MET A 29 7.01 12.41 0.48
CA MET A 29 8.38 12.74 0.07
C MET A 29 9.30 11.50 0.11
N ARG A 30 9.26 10.72 1.18
CA ARG A 30 10.07 9.50 1.34
C ARG A 30 9.71 8.46 0.29
N SER A 31 8.42 8.19 0.11
CA SER A 31 7.94 7.23 -0.89
C SER A 31 8.27 7.68 -2.32
N LYS A 32 8.15 8.98 -2.63
CA LYS A 32 8.48 9.54 -3.94
C LYS A 32 9.98 9.45 -4.23
N ALA A 33 10.84 9.66 -3.23
CA ALA A 33 12.28 9.46 -3.36
C ALA A 33 12.60 7.99 -3.65
N ALA A 34 12.03 7.05 -2.86
CA ALA A 34 12.21 5.61 -3.05
C ALA A 34 11.70 5.14 -4.43
N SER A 35 10.58 5.67 -4.92
CA SER A 35 10.01 5.25 -6.21
C SER A 35 10.95 5.49 -7.39
N ARG A 36 11.83 6.50 -7.31
CA ARG A 36 12.80 6.80 -8.36
C ARG A 36 13.89 5.72 -8.45
N SER A 37 14.42 5.28 -7.31
CA SER A 37 15.43 4.22 -7.26
C SER A 37 14.82 2.86 -7.64
N ILE A 38 13.61 2.54 -7.15
CA ILE A 38 12.91 1.28 -7.45
C ILE A 38 12.56 1.17 -8.93
N GLY A 39 12.12 2.26 -9.56
CA GLY A 39 11.78 2.30 -10.98
C GLY A 39 12.97 2.00 -11.90
N LEU A 40 14.20 2.15 -11.41
CA LEU A 40 15.44 1.85 -12.14
C LEU A 40 15.97 0.43 -11.88
N LEU A 41 15.41 -0.30 -10.90
CA LEU A 41 15.85 -1.66 -10.60
C LEU A 41 15.48 -2.63 -11.73
N GLY A 42 16.46 -3.45 -12.12
CA GLY A 42 16.21 -4.58 -13.03
C GLY A 42 15.33 -5.65 -12.40
N GLN A 43 14.71 -6.48 -13.25
CA GLN A 43 13.81 -7.57 -12.83
C GLN A 43 14.45 -8.49 -11.78
N ASN A 44 15.71 -8.88 -11.97
CA ASN A 44 16.40 -9.81 -11.08
C ASN A 44 16.48 -9.27 -9.64
N ARG A 45 16.78 -7.99 -9.47
CA ARG A 45 16.86 -7.34 -8.17
C ARG A 45 15.49 -7.30 -7.49
N ARG A 46 14.44 -6.96 -8.22
CA ARG A 46 13.06 -6.95 -7.70
C ARG A 46 12.59 -8.36 -7.32
N ASN A 47 12.89 -9.37 -8.15
CA ASN A 47 12.57 -10.77 -7.86
C ASN A 47 13.35 -11.30 -6.64
N GLU A 48 14.63 -10.94 -6.48
CA GLU A 48 15.43 -11.28 -5.32
C GLU A 48 14.80 -10.75 -4.03
N ALA A 49 14.37 -9.49 -4.02
CA ALA A 49 13.71 -8.89 -2.87
C ALA A 49 12.37 -9.58 -2.54
N LEU A 50 11.57 -9.95 -3.53
CA LEU A 50 10.33 -10.70 -3.34
C LEU A 50 10.60 -12.09 -2.73
N LYS A 51 11.61 -12.82 -3.22
CA LYS A 51 12.02 -14.11 -2.68
C LYS A 51 12.55 -13.98 -1.24
N GLN A 52 13.32 -12.94 -0.95
CA GLN A 52 13.80 -12.65 0.41
C GLN A 52 12.63 -12.30 1.34
N ALA A 53 11.66 -11.50 0.88
CA ALA A 53 10.47 -11.18 1.65
C ALA A 53 9.64 -12.43 1.98
N ALA A 54 9.44 -13.33 1.03
CA ALA A 54 8.77 -14.61 1.26
C ALA A 54 9.50 -15.47 2.32
N LYS A 55 10.83 -15.54 2.25
CA LYS A 55 11.66 -16.24 3.23
C LYS A 55 11.53 -15.64 4.62
N GLU A 56 11.62 -14.31 4.73
CA GLU A 56 11.51 -13.62 6.02
C GLU A 56 10.12 -13.75 6.64
N LEU A 57 9.04 -13.70 5.86
CA LEU A 57 7.68 -13.93 6.36
C LEU A 57 7.54 -15.32 7.00
N LYS A 58 8.03 -16.37 6.35
CA LYS A 58 8.03 -17.73 6.91
C LYS A 58 8.88 -17.83 8.18
N LYS A 59 10.06 -17.22 8.19
CA LYS A 59 10.98 -17.21 9.33
C LYS A 59 10.40 -16.47 10.54
N GLN A 60 9.70 -15.37 10.31
CA GLN A 60 9.12 -14.51 11.36
C GLN A 60 7.66 -14.87 11.70
N ALA A 61 7.19 -16.07 11.30
CA ALA A 61 5.80 -16.46 11.49
C ALA A 61 5.34 -16.36 12.96
N ALA A 62 6.18 -16.73 13.92
CA ALA A 62 5.84 -16.62 15.34
C ALA A 62 5.57 -15.17 15.78
N PHE A 63 6.42 -14.25 15.36
CA PHE A 63 6.25 -12.80 15.62
C PHE A 63 4.97 -12.28 14.97
N LEU A 64 4.70 -12.65 13.71
CA LEU A 64 3.48 -12.23 13.00
C LEU A 64 2.22 -12.73 13.70
N LEU A 65 2.23 -13.97 14.21
CA LEU A 65 1.11 -14.55 14.96
C LEU A 65 0.91 -13.84 16.30
N GLU A 66 1.97 -13.51 17.02
CA GLU A 66 1.90 -12.78 18.29
C GLU A 66 1.25 -11.39 18.08
N GLU A 67 1.69 -10.63 17.08
CA GLU A 67 1.10 -9.33 16.77
C GLU A 67 -0.35 -9.45 16.29
N ASN A 68 -0.67 -10.48 15.51
CA ASN A 68 -2.04 -10.75 15.06
C ASN A 68 -2.98 -11.06 16.23
N GLN A 69 -2.52 -11.75 17.28
CA GLN A 69 -3.35 -12.00 18.45
C GLN A 69 -3.81 -10.72 19.15
N LYS A 70 -3.04 -9.63 19.09
CA LYS A 70 -3.46 -8.32 19.61
C LYS A 70 -4.65 -7.77 18.84
N ASP A 71 -4.63 -7.87 17.51
CA ASP A 71 -5.77 -7.46 16.67
C ASP A 71 -7.01 -8.33 16.95
N ILE A 72 -6.84 -9.64 17.08
CA ILE A 72 -7.93 -10.59 17.40
C ILE A 72 -8.54 -10.30 18.77
N ALA A 73 -7.71 -10.05 19.79
CA ALA A 73 -8.18 -9.71 21.12
C ALA A 73 -9.00 -8.40 21.11
N ASN A 74 -8.49 -7.36 20.47
CA ASN A 74 -9.18 -6.08 20.31
C ASN A 74 -10.50 -6.22 19.54
N ALA A 75 -10.53 -7.06 18.50
CA ALA A 75 -11.74 -7.31 17.71
C ALA A 75 -12.82 -8.01 18.53
N ARG A 76 -12.45 -8.98 19.37
CA ARG A 76 -13.36 -9.67 20.27
C ARG A 76 -13.90 -8.75 21.36
N GLU A 77 -13.04 -7.93 21.96
CA GLU A 77 -13.44 -6.94 22.96
C GLU A 77 -14.46 -5.93 22.41
N LYS A 78 -14.29 -5.55 21.14
CA LYS A 78 -15.26 -4.68 20.43
C LYS A 78 -16.54 -5.39 19.97
N GLY A 79 -16.69 -6.68 20.23
CA GLY A 79 -17.87 -7.47 19.83
C GLY A 79 -17.96 -7.69 18.32
N MET A 80 -16.84 -7.74 17.63
CA MET A 80 -16.80 -8.01 16.18
C MET A 80 -17.37 -9.41 15.88
N LYS A 81 -18.10 -9.54 14.77
CA LYS A 81 -18.66 -10.84 14.33
C LYS A 81 -17.53 -11.84 14.01
N GLU A 82 -17.69 -13.10 14.37
CA GLU A 82 -16.67 -14.16 14.14
C GLU A 82 -16.26 -14.27 12.66
N SER A 83 -17.17 -14.07 11.71
CA SER A 83 -16.85 -14.08 10.28
C SER A 83 -15.88 -12.95 9.86
N LEU A 84 -15.89 -11.83 10.58
CA LEU A 84 -14.93 -10.73 10.36
C LEU A 84 -13.63 -11.00 11.10
N ILE A 85 -13.69 -11.61 12.28
CA ILE A 85 -12.49 -12.05 13.04
C ILE A 85 -11.70 -13.08 12.22
N ASP A 86 -12.38 -14.04 11.58
CA ASP A 86 -11.71 -15.01 10.70
C ASP A 86 -10.93 -14.34 9.55
N ARG A 87 -11.43 -13.23 9.01
CA ARG A 87 -10.72 -12.45 7.98
C ARG A 87 -9.45 -11.76 8.50
N LEU A 88 -9.43 -11.40 9.80
CA LEU A 88 -8.27 -10.81 10.46
C LEU A 88 -7.23 -11.86 10.84
N MET A 89 -7.67 -13.09 11.06
CA MET A 89 -6.85 -14.15 11.66
C MET A 89 -5.72 -14.57 10.71
N LEU A 90 -4.51 -14.57 11.23
CA LEU A 90 -3.35 -15.22 10.63
C LEU A 90 -3.15 -16.61 11.28
N THR A 91 -2.74 -17.57 10.45
CA THR A 91 -2.24 -18.89 10.87
C THR A 91 -0.92 -19.15 10.19
N ARG A 92 -0.19 -20.17 10.60
CA ARG A 92 1.07 -20.55 9.93
C ARG A 92 0.84 -20.85 8.45
N GLU A 93 -0.26 -21.52 8.14
CA GLU A 93 -0.67 -21.88 6.78
C GLU A 93 -1.01 -20.61 5.96
N ARG A 94 -1.75 -19.66 6.54
CA ARG A 94 -2.06 -18.38 5.88
C ARG A 94 -0.79 -17.54 5.64
N ILE A 95 0.15 -17.52 6.59
CA ILE A 95 1.44 -16.83 6.40
C ILE A 95 2.26 -17.53 5.32
N ALA A 96 2.29 -18.87 5.29
CA ALA A 96 2.94 -19.61 4.21
C ALA A 96 2.30 -19.29 2.84
N GLY A 97 0.96 -19.23 2.77
CA GLY A 97 0.24 -18.83 1.56
C GLY A 97 0.57 -17.41 1.09
N ILE A 98 0.71 -16.45 2.02
CA ILE A 98 1.16 -15.08 1.71
C ILE A 98 2.58 -15.11 1.11
N ALA A 99 3.49 -15.86 1.71
CA ALA A 99 4.86 -16.00 1.22
C ALA A 99 4.91 -16.66 -0.17
N ASP A 100 4.11 -17.69 -0.39
CA ASP A 100 3.99 -18.37 -1.68
C ASP A 100 3.40 -17.45 -2.74
N GLY A 101 2.46 -16.57 -2.38
CA GLY A 101 1.96 -15.51 -3.25
C GLY A 101 3.07 -14.55 -3.71
N LEU A 102 4.00 -14.16 -2.84
CA LEU A 102 5.15 -13.34 -3.25
C LEU A 102 6.09 -14.09 -4.20
N LEU A 103 6.28 -15.40 -4.02
CA LEU A 103 7.06 -16.21 -4.95
C LEU A 103 6.39 -16.30 -6.32
N GLN A 104 5.06 -16.50 -6.36
CA GLN A 104 4.29 -16.48 -7.60
C GLN A 104 4.42 -15.13 -8.33
N ILE A 105 4.35 -14.00 -7.58
CA ILE A 105 4.56 -12.68 -8.17
C ILE A 105 5.99 -12.53 -8.72
N ALA A 106 7.01 -13.07 -8.05
CA ALA A 106 8.38 -13.05 -8.54
C ALA A 106 8.53 -13.79 -9.87
N ASP A 107 7.78 -14.87 -10.08
CA ASP A 107 7.82 -15.70 -11.28
C ASP A 107 6.97 -15.14 -12.44
N LEU A 108 6.15 -14.11 -12.21
CA LEU A 108 5.43 -13.43 -13.29
C LEU A 108 6.39 -12.79 -14.29
N GLU A 109 5.94 -12.67 -15.54
CA GLU A 109 6.63 -11.88 -16.55
C GLU A 109 6.86 -10.43 -16.08
N ASP A 110 7.99 -9.84 -16.47
CA ASP A 110 8.29 -8.46 -16.13
C ASP A 110 7.37 -7.49 -16.87
N PRO A 111 6.53 -6.72 -16.17
CA PRO A 111 5.64 -5.77 -16.83
C PRO A 111 6.36 -4.53 -17.37
N ILE A 112 7.62 -4.28 -16.92
CA ILE A 112 8.37 -3.07 -17.26
C ILE A 112 9.15 -3.26 -18.56
N GLY A 113 9.13 -2.25 -19.41
CA GLY A 113 9.93 -2.20 -20.62
C GLY A 113 9.28 -2.88 -21.84
N ILE A 114 8.13 -3.51 -21.67
CA ILE A 114 7.38 -4.07 -22.80
C ILE A 114 7.03 -2.95 -23.78
N VAL A 115 7.37 -3.14 -25.06
CA VAL A 115 7.06 -2.19 -26.14
C VAL A 115 5.97 -2.79 -27.01
N THR A 116 4.90 -2.02 -27.22
CA THR A 116 3.76 -2.39 -28.06
C THR A 116 3.52 -1.35 -29.15
N ASP A 117 2.72 -1.73 -30.15
CA ASP A 117 2.21 -0.81 -31.20
C ASP A 117 3.31 -0.06 -31.97
N MET A 118 4.47 -0.68 -32.22
CA MET A 118 5.54 -0.06 -32.98
C MET A 118 5.10 0.21 -34.42
N LYS A 119 5.10 1.49 -34.82
CA LYS A 119 4.70 1.95 -36.16
C LYS A 119 5.78 2.82 -36.77
N VAL A 120 6.01 2.67 -38.08
CA VAL A 120 6.86 3.58 -38.84
C VAL A 120 5.94 4.61 -39.50
N ARG A 121 6.23 5.89 -39.29
CA ARG A 121 5.50 7.01 -39.91
C ARG A 121 6.05 7.28 -41.30
N PRO A 122 5.31 8.00 -42.19
CA PRO A 122 5.78 8.33 -43.54
C PRO A 122 7.13 9.08 -43.57
N ASN A 123 7.46 9.85 -42.53
CA ASN A 123 8.74 10.56 -42.38
C ASN A 123 9.88 9.67 -41.82
N GLY A 124 9.66 8.35 -41.66
CA GLY A 124 10.64 7.40 -41.11
C GLY A 124 10.69 7.32 -39.60
N LEU A 125 9.97 8.16 -38.86
CA LEU A 125 9.92 8.11 -37.40
C LEU A 125 9.27 6.81 -36.91
N ARG A 126 9.92 6.13 -35.96
CA ARG A 126 9.39 4.94 -35.28
C ARG A 126 8.74 5.34 -33.96
N ILE A 127 7.46 5.05 -33.82
CA ILE A 127 6.67 5.37 -32.62
C ILE A 127 6.16 4.06 -32.01
N GLY A 128 6.38 3.87 -30.72
CA GLY A 128 5.86 2.73 -29.96
C GLY A 128 5.42 3.15 -28.58
N LYS A 129 4.64 2.29 -27.90
CA LYS A 129 4.24 2.46 -26.50
C LYS A 129 5.13 1.57 -25.64
N LYS A 130 5.80 2.14 -24.64
CA LYS A 130 6.61 1.42 -23.68
C LYS A 130 5.98 1.48 -22.30
N ARG A 131 5.84 0.32 -21.64
CA ARG A 131 5.36 0.25 -20.24
C ARG A 131 6.44 0.73 -19.29
N VAL A 132 6.08 1.62 -18.39
CA VAL A 132 6.96 2.20 -17.36
C VAL A 132 6.25 2.15 -15.99
N PRO A 133 6.99 2.19 -14.87
CA PRO A 133 6.38 2.29 -13.54
C PRO A 133 5.49 3.54 -13.41
N LEU A 134 4.47 3.45 -12.58
CA LEU A 134 3.58 4.57 -12.26
C LEU A 134 4.26 5.59 -11.33
N GLY A 135 5.08 5.10 -10.41
CA GLY A 135 5.74 5.88 -9.37
C GLY A 135 5.34 5.44 -7.97
N VAL A 136 4.50 6.22 -7.29
CA VAL A 136 3.96 5.91 -5.96
C VAL A 136 2.50 5.47 -6.08
N VAL A 137 2.19 4.28 -5.60
CA VAL A 137 0.84 3.73 -5.52
C VAL A 137 0.33 3.84 -4.10
N GLY A 138 -0.79 4.51 -3.88
CA GLY A 138 -1.50 4.50 -2.61
C GLY A 138 -2.54 3.38 -2.61
N ILE A 139 -2.60 2.57 -1.55
CA ILE A 139 -3.61 1.50 -1.43
C ILE A 139 -4.35 1.68 -0.10
N ILE A 140 -5.66 1.90 -0.19
CA ILE A 140 -6.56 1.94 0.95
C ILE A 140 -7.34 0.63 0.98
N TYR A 141 -7.23 -0.14 2.07
CA TYR A 141 -7.86 -1.46 2.17
C TYR A 141 -8.47 -1.71 3.53
N GLU A 142 -9.42 -2.62 3.55
CA GLU A 142 -10.11 -3.05 4.75
C GLU A 142 -9.31 -4.13 5.51
N SER A 143 -9.89 -4.65 6.57
CA SER A 143 -9.32 -5.55 7.56
C SER A 143 -8.93 -6.92 7.02
N ARG A 144 -7.87 -6.98 6.20
CA ARG A 144 -7.28 -8.19 5.63
C ARG A 144 -5.76 -8.09 5.61
N PRO A 145 -5.03 -8.66 6.59
CA PRO A 145 -3.58 -8.53 6.69
C PRO A 145 -2.81 -9.04 5.47
N ASN A 146 -3.32 -10.05 4.75
CA ASN A 146 -2.68 -10.59 3.54
C ASN A 146 -2.56 -9.53 2.42
N VAL A 147 -3.50 -8.60 2.33
CA VAL A 147 -3.47 -7.52 1.30
C VAL A 147 -2.20 -6.67 1.43
N THR A 148 -1.68 -6.50 2.65
CA THR A 148 -0.43 -5.76 2.91
C THR A 148 0.75 -6.31 2.11
N ALA A 149 0.94 -7.62 2.14
CA ALA A 149 2.03 -8.29 1.42
C ALA A 149 1.76 -8.40 -0.09
N ASP A 150 0.51 -8.69 -0.49
CA ASP A 150 0.12 -8.78 -1.89
C ASP A 150 0.32 -7.44 -2.60
N ALA A 151 -0.14 -6.35 -1.97
CA ALA A 151 0.03 -4.99 -2.48
C ALA A 151 1.51 -4.60 -2.63
N PHE A 152 2.33 -4.90 -1.62
CA PHE A 152 3.78 -4.71 -1.69
C PHE A 152 4.38 -5.48 -2.86
N GLY A 153 4.06 -6.77 -2.98
CA GLY A 153 4.64 -7.65 -4.00
C GLY A 153 4.34 -7.17 -5.42
N LEU A 154 3.09 -6.84 -5.71
CA LEU A 154 2.66 -6.35 -7.02
C LEU A 154 3.26 -4.98 -7.35
N CYS A 155 3.33 -4.06 -6.39
CA CYS A 155 3.94 -2.76 -6.58
C CYS A 155 5.44 -2.88 -6.82
N LEU A 156 6.17 -3.65 -6.02
CA LEU A 156 7.61 -3.85 -6.20
C LEU A 156 7.91 -4.53 -7.53
N LYS A 157 7.16 -5.57 -7.91
CA LYS A 157 7.32 -6.27 -9.21
C LYS A 157 7.17 -5.32 -10.39
N SER A 158 6.23 -4.38 -10.30
CA SER A 158 5.97 -3.38 -11.35
C SER A 158 6.78 -2.09 -11.17
N GLY A 159 7.81 -2.08 -10.30
CA GLY A 159 8.75 -0.97 -10.12
C GLY A 159 8.18 0.24 -9.41
N ASN A 160 7.14 0.07 -8.60
CA ASN A 160 6.48 1.14 -7.88
C ASN A 160 6.76 1.07 -6.38
N ALA A 161 6.87 2.24 -5.74
CA ALA A 161 6.75 2.35 -4.30
C ALA A 161 5.27 2.30 -3.88
N VAL A 162 4.99 1.85 -2.66
CA VAL A 162 3.62 1.74 -2.16
C VAL A 162 3.45 2.39 -0.80
N ILE A 163 2.37 3.17 -0.66
CA ILE A 163 1.88 3.70 0.60
C ILE A 163 0.61 2.93 0.95
N LEU A 164 0.62 2.27 2.10
CA LEU A 164 -0.44 1.38 2.56
C LEU A 164 -1.25 2.04 3.67
N ARG A 165 -2.57 2.01 3.55
CA ARG A 165 -3.50 2.41 4.60
C ARG A 165 -4.53 1.31 4.80
N GLY A 166 -4.28 0.44 5.77
CA GLY A 166 -5.18 -0.64 6.17
C GLY A 166 -6.25 -0.22 7.17
N GLY A 167 -7.21 -1.08 7.42
CA GLY A 167 -8.18 -0.91 8.49
C GLY A 167 -7.53 -0.85 9.87
N SER A 168 -8.12 -0.09 10.80
CA SER A 168 -7.63 0.03 12.18
C SER A 168 -7.68 -1.29 12.96
N ASP A 169 -8.53 -2.23 12.53
CA ASP A 169 -8.73 -3.50 13.20
C ASP A 169 -7.59 -4.51 12.97
N CYS A 170 -6.69 -4.24 12.01
CA CYS A 170 -5.53 -5.08 11.71
C CYS A 170 -4.19 -4.31 11.78
N ILE A 171 -4.15 -3.26 12.57
CA ILE A 171 -2.98 -2.36 12.62
C ILE A 171 -1.72 -3.05 13.12
N PHE A 172 -1.81 -3.90 14.14
CA PHE A 172 -0.66 -4.63 14.69
C PHE A 172 -0.11 -5.65 13.67
N SER A 173 -1.00 -6.40 13.03
CA SER A 173 -0.62 -7.34 11.95
C SER A 173 0.02 -6.62 10.78
N ASN A 174 -0.56 -5.50 10.32
CA ASN A 174 -0.03 -4.72 9.21
C ASN A 174 1.35 -4.14 9.53
N LYS A 175 1.56 -3.61 10.74
CA LYS A 175 2.87 -3.11 11.22
C LYS A 175 3.90 -4.23 11.23
N ALA A 176 3.54 -5.39 11.75
CA ALA A 176 4.42 -6.55 11.81
C ALA A 176 4.82 -7.02 10.39
N ILE A 177 3.86 -7.18 9.49
CA ILE A 177 4.13 -7.57 8.10
C ILE A 177 5.05 -6.56 7.43
N VAL A 178 4.73 -5.26 7.49
CA VAL A 178 5.56 -4.22 6.86
C VAL A 178 6.96 -4.19 7.45
N SER A 179 7.12 -4.39 8.76
CA SER A 179 8.45 -4.46 9.38
C SER A 179 9.30 -5.60 8.82
N VAL A 180 8.69 -6.77 8.57
CA VAL A 180 9.36 -7.94 7.95
C VAL A 180 9.70 -7.65 6.49
N LEU A 181 8.80 -7.04 5.72
CA LEU A 181 9.06 -6.65 4.33
C LEU A 181 10.21 -5.65 4.23
N ARG A 182 10.26 -4.64 5.09
CA ARG A 182 11.33 -3.64 5.15
C ARG A 182 12.69 -4.28 5.48
N LYS A 183 12.74 -5.25 6.40
CA LYS A 183 13.95 -6.05 6.67
C LYS A 183 14.43 -6.80 5.43
N ALA A 184 13.52 -7.38 4.66
CA ALA A 184 13.86 -8.09 3.44
C ALA A 184 14.42 -7.14 2.36
N LEU A 185 13.85 -5.93 2.23
CA LEU A 185 14.37 -4.88 1.34
C LEU A 185 15.78 -4.48 1.74
N ASN A 186 16.04 -4.20 3.02
CA ASN A 186 17.36 -3.88 3.52
C ASN A 186 18.38 -5.00 3.26
N ALA A 187 18.00 -6.26 3.49
CA ALA A 187 18.87 -7.42 3.22
C ALA A 187 19.26 -7.55 1.74
N THR A 188 18.45 -7.01 0.83
CA THR A 188 18.71 -6.98 -0.61
C THR A 188 19.21 -5.61 -1.10
N GLN A 189 19.56 -4.71 -0.18
CA GLN A 189 20.06 -3.36 -0.49
C GLN A 189 19.10 -2.54 -1.36
N ILE A 190 17.80 -2.69 -1.10
CA ILE A 190 16.75 -1.86 -1.68
C ILE A 190 16.19 -0.96 -0.58
N GLU A 191 15.85 0.27 -0.93
CA GLU A 191 15.32 1.24 0.01
C GLU A 191 14.05 0.73 0.70
N GLU A 192 14.04 0.73 2.02
CA GLU A 192 12.90 0.25 2.80
C GLU A 192 11.66 1.11 2.64
N ASP A 193 11.79 2.36 2.22
CA ASP A 193 10.68 3.26 1.90
C ASP A 193 9.97 2.90 0.58
N ALA A 194 10.37 1.80 -0.07
CA ALA A 194 9.59 1.13 -1.11
C ALA A 194 8.21 0.71 -0.61
N VAL A 195 8.08 0.46 0.69
CA VAL A 195 6.81 0.20 1.38
C VAL A 195 6.71 1.02 2.64
N ILE A 196 5.66 1.84 2.74
CA ILE A 196 5.35 2.65 3.91
C ILE A 196 3.91 2.36 4.35
N LEU A 197 3.72 2.04 5.63
CA LEU A 197 2.41 1.93 6.23
C LEU A 197 2.05 3.24 6.93
N ILE A 198 0.86 3.74 6.68
CA ILE A 198 0.26 4.81 7.46
C ILE A 198 -0.22 4.21 8.77
N GLU A 199 0.53 4.46 9.85
CA GLU A 199 0.25 3.91 11.19
C GLU A 199 -0.82 4.70 11.94
N ASN A 200 -1.01 5.95 11.58
CA ASN A 200 -2.05 6.78 12.16
C ASN A 200 -3.43 6.34 11.65
N THR A 201 -4.26 5.82 12.54
CA THR A 201 -5.60 5.28 12.23
C THR A 201 -6.70 6.34 12.18
N ASP A 202 -6.38 7.61 12.38
CA ASP A 202 -7.35 8.70 12.32
C ASP A 202 -8.00 8.77 10.93
N ARG A 203 -9.33 8.99 10.91
CA ARG A 203 -10.07 9.16 9.65
C ARG A 203 -9.63 10.38 8.85
N ALA A 204 -9.17 11.43 9.53
CA ALA A 204 -8.65 12.62 8.87
C ALA A 204 -7.41 12.30 8.02
N VAL A 205 -6.51 11.44 8.49
CA VAL A 205 -5.36 10.98 7.72
C VAL A 205 -5.79 10.16 6.50
N ALA A 206 -6.87 9.38 6.60
CA ALA A 206 -7.44 8.68 5.45
C ALA A 206 -8.02 9.65 4.39
N GLN A 207 -8.47 10.82 4.79
CA GLN A 207 -8.88 11.87 3.84
C GLN A 207 -7.67 12.56 3.21
N GLU A 208 -6.60 12.79 3.98
CA GLU A 208 -5.37 13.41 3.46
C GLU A 208 -4.69 12.56 2.38
N ILE A 209 -4.63 11.23 2.54
CA ILE A 209 -4.07 10.36 1.49
C ILE A 209 -4.80 10.53 0.15
N MET A 210 -6.13 10.75 0.17
CA MET A 210 -6.93 10.95 -1.04
C MET A 210 -6.65 12.29 -1.74
N ARG A 211 -6.00 13.24 -1.05
CA ARG A 211 -5.68 14.58 -1.54
C ARG A 211 -4.19 14.79 -1.82
N THR A 212 -3.35 13.80 -1.52
CA THR A 212 -1.88 13.88 -1.62
C THR A 212 -1.40 13.63 -3.06
N ASN A 213 -2.01 14.29 -4.06
CA ASN A 213 -1.69 14.14 -5.48
C ASN A 213 -0.30 14.64 -5.88
N THR A 214 0.37 15.42 -5.05
CA THR A 214 1.78 15.84 -5.25
C THR A 214 2.74 14.64 -5.16
N TYR A 215 2.42 13.66 -4.34
CA TYR A 215 3.31 12.53 -4.04
C TYR A 215 2.79 11.18 -4.49
N ILE A 216 1.46 11.00 -4.57
CA ILE A 216 0.82 9.74 -4.95
C ILE A 216 0.33 9.85 -6.39
N ASP A 217 0.77 8.95 -7.25
CA ASP A 217 0.46 8.96 -8.67
C ASP A 217 -0.87 8.24 -8.98
N VAL A 218 -1.23 7.24 -8.19
CA VAL A 218 -2.51 6.53 -8.31
C VAL A 218 -2.95 5.98 -6.97
N LEU A 219 -4.26 5.96 -6.73
CA LEU A 219 -4.89 5.41 -5.54
C LEU A 219 -5.76 4.20 -5.89
N ILE A 220 -5.61 3.10 -5.16
CA ILE A 220 -6.34 1.86 -5.38
C ILE A 220 -7.11 1.50 -4.10
N PRO A 221 -8.44 1.65 -4.07
CA PRO A 221 -9.25 1.14 -2.97
C PRO A 221 -9.47 -0.36 -3.11
N ARG A 222 -9.36 -1.11 -2.00
CA ARG A 222 -9.59 -2.55 -1.89
C ARG A 222 -10.52 -2.86 -0.72
N GLY A 223 -11.79 -3.08 -0.98
CA GLY A 223 -12.79 -3.34 0.07
C GLY A 223 -14.20 -3.36 -0.47
N GLY A 224 -15.18 -3.15 0.41
CA GLY A 224 -16.57 -3.08 0.03
C GLY A 224 -16.93 -1.85 -0.81
N ALA A 225 -18.08 -1.89 -1.48
CA ALA A 225 -18.58 -0.82 -2.34
C ALA A 225 -18.55 0.57 -1.66
N GLY A 226 -18.88 0.63 -0.37
CA GLY A 226 -18.87 1.89 0.40
C GLY A 226 -17.48 2.54 0.49
N LEU A 227 -16.41 1.76 0.68
CA LEU A 227 -15.04 2.27 0.66
C LEU A 227 -14.68 2.76 -0.74
N ILE A 228 -14.96 1.97 -1.76
CA ILE A 228 -14.64 2.30 -3.15
C ILE A 228 -15.34 3.61 -3.55
N GLN A 229 -16.64 3.74 -3.32
CA GLN A 229 -17.42 4.95 -3.60
C GLN A 229 -16.88 6.17 -2.84
N THR A 230 -16.51 6.00 -1.56
CA THR A 230 -15.94 7.07 -0.75
C THR A 230 -14.63 7.58 -1.35
N VAL A 231 -13.74 6.69 -1.75
CA VAL A 231 -12.45 7.03 -2.34
C VAL A 231 -12.66 7.70 -3.69
N VAL A 232 -13.47 7.12 -4.57
CA VAL A 232 -13.75 7.69 -5.91
C VAL A 232 -14.34 9.11 -5.81
N LYS A 233 -15.26 9.32 -4.87
CA LYS A 233 -15.95 10.62 -4.71
C LYS A 233 -15.05 11.71 -4.12
N ASN A 234 -14.11 11.36 -3.23
CA ASN A 234 -13.38 12.35 -2.43
C ASN A 234 -11.91 12.51 -2.84
N SER A 235 -11.40 11.66 -3.74
CA SER A 235 -10.00 11.69 -4.14
C SER A 235 -9.73 12.74 -5.22
N THR A 236 -8.64 13.51 -5.03
CA THR A 236 -8.02 14.31 -6.09
C THR A 236 -6.86 13.55 -6.76
N VAL A 237 -6.39 12.47 -6.13
CA VAL A 237 -5.45 11.51 -6.76
C VAL A 237 -6.22 10.65 -7.75
N PRO A 238 -5.68 10.34 -8.93
CA PRO A 238 -6.31 9.41 -9.87
C PRO A 238 -6.62 8.06 -9.22
N VAL A 239 -7.87 7.58 -9.33
CA VAL A 239 -8.32 6.32 -8.72
C VAL A 239 -8.43 5.22 -9.78
N ARG A 240 -8.01 4.01 -9.42
CA ARG A 240 -8.27 2.78 -10.17
C ARG A 240 -9.07 1.82 -9.29
N SER A 241 -10.28 1.49 -9.71
CA SER A 241 -11.16 0.52 -9.05
C SER A 241 -11.63 -0.54 -10.03
N GLU A 242 -12.08 -1.68 -9.54
CA GLU A 242 -12.60 -2.77 -10.38
C GLU A 242 -13.86 -2.35 -11.16
N GLU A 243 -14.64 -1.40 -10.65
CA GLU A 243 -15.85 -0.88 -11.32
C GLU A 243 -15.53 -0.14 -12.63
N HIS A 244 -14.35 0.47 -12.77
CA HIS A 244 -13.94 1.17 -13.99
C HIS A 244 -13.40 0.25 -15.09
N THR A 245 -13.13 -1.03 -14.81
CA THR A 245 -12.67 -1.99 -15.82
C THR A 245 -13.83 -2.62 -16.61
N SER A 246 -15.06 -2.57 -16.10
CA SER A 246 -16.24 -3.11 -16.78
C SER A 246 -16.83 -2.18 -17.85
N GLU A 247 -16.49 -0.89 -17.85
CA GLU A 247 -17.00 0.08 -18.83
C GLU A 247 -16.10 0.22 -20.10
N LEU A 248 -14.98 -0.51 -20.16
CA LEU A 248 -14.00 -0.46 -21.26
C LEU A 248 -13.91 -1.76 -22.07
N GLN A 249 -14.94 -2.64 -21.95
CA GLN A 249 -15.07 -3.83 -22.81
C GLN A 249 -16.15 -3.67 -23.85
#